data_a0acf3b4b88cbc07060a8e5a14367a7a
#
_entry.id   a0acf3b4b88cbc07060a8e5a14367a7a
#
_cell.length_a   1.000
_cell.length_b   1.000
_cell.length_c   1.000
_cell.angle_alpha   90.00
_cell.angle_beta   90.00
_cell.angle_gamma   90.00
#
_symmetry.space_group_name_H-M   'P 1'
#
loop_
_entity.id
_entity.type
_entity.pdbx_description
1 polymer ?
#
loop_
_entity_poly.entity_id
_entity_poly.type
_entity_poly.pdbx_seq_one_letter_code
_entity_poly.pdbx_strand_id
1 'polypeptide(L)'
;VAAVDAGIESIQDLKGKRVNIGNPGSGQRQNSIDALTAAGIDYKTDLTAESVKAAEAPGLLQDGRIDAFFYTVGHPAGNIKEATAGARKVRIVPITGPGIDKLVADNPYYAKAMVPISFYPGAENDADVETFGVKATFVTSAKVPENVVYAITKEVFDNFEDFKKLHPAYVVLTKANMLEGQSAPIHAGAEKYYKEAGLK
;
A
#
# COMPACT_ATOMS: atom_id res chain seq x y z
N VAL A 1 -0.55 5.24 -9.67
CA VAL A 1 -0.42 4.84 -11.08
C VAL A 1 -1.00 5.94 -11.94
N ALA A 2 -0.28 6.41 -12.93
CA ALA A 2 -0.70 7.50 -13.81
C ALA A 2 -0.44 7.16 -15.27
N ALA A 3 -1.28 7.69 -16.15
CA ALA A 3 -1.06 7.60 -17.59
C ALA A 3 0.12 8.50 -17.99
N VAL A 4 1.00 7.99 -18.86
CA VAL A 4 2.19 8.73 -19.31
C VAL A 4 1.80 9.98 -20.09
N ASP A 5 0.77 9.89 -20.94
CA ASP A 5 0.23 11.00 -21.73
C ASP A 5 -0.43 12.11 -20.90
N ALA A 6 -0.70 11.85 -19.62
CA ALA A 6 -1.20 12.88 -18.68
C ALA A 6 -0.08 13.77 -18.11
N GLY A 7 1.21 13.45 -18.33
CA GLY A 7 2.34 14.24 -17.87
C GLY A 7 2.50 14.30 -16.36
N ILE A 8 2.16 13.21 -15.65
CA ILE A 8 2.23 13.13 -14.18
C ILE A 8 3.50 12.37 -13.80
N GLU A 9 4.49 13.05 -13.24
CA GLU A 9 5.78 12.49 -12.81
C GLU A 9 5.99 12.58 -11.29
N SER A 10 5.22 13.43 -10.63
CA SER A 10 5.23 13.61 -9.18
C SER A 10 3.80 13.78 -8.64
N ILE A 11 3.65 13.72 -7.33
CA ILE A 11 2.35 13.98 -6.68
C ILE A 11 1.84 15.40 -6.97
N GLN A 12 2.72 16.36 -7.20
CA GLN A 12 2.37 17.74 -7.48
C GLN A 12 1.68 17.93 -8.84
N ASP A 13 1.96 17.05 -9.79
CA ASP A 13 1.39 17.11 -11.15
C ASP A 13 -0.07 16.61 -11.21
N LEU A 14 -0.59 16.15 -10.07
CA LEU A 14 -2.00 15.74 -9.95
C LEU A 14 -2.98 16.93 -9.97
N LYS A 15 -2.50 18.15 -9.77
CA LYS A 15 -3.35 19.35 -9.84
C LYS A 15 -3.97 19.51 -11.23
N GLY A 16 -5.30 19.71 -11.26
CA GLY A 16 -6.10 19.81 -12.47
C GLY A 16 -6.39 18.48 -13.17
N LYS A 17 -5.94 17.35 -12.64
CA LYS A 17 -6.16 16.01 -13.23
C LYS A 17 -7.39 15.30 -12.67
N ARG A 18 -7.87 14.30 -13.40
CA ARG A 18 -8.93 13.39 -12.96
C ARG A 18 -8.29 12.21 -12.24
N VAL A 19 -8.46 12.14 -10.93
CA VAL A 19 -7.74 11.19 -10.08
C VAL A 19 -8.69 10.35 -9.26
N ASN A 20 -8.66 9.03 -9.40
CA ASN A 20 -9.40 8.17 -8.48
C ASN A 20 -8.64 8.07 -7.15
N ILE A 21 -9.27 8.59 -6.10
CA ILE A 21 -8.75 8.59 -4.73
C ILE A 21 -9.34 7.47 -3.87
N GLY A 22 -10.17 6.60 -4.45
CA GLY A 22 -10.81 5.48 -3.76
C GLY A 22 -12.23 5.76 -3.28
N ASN A 23 -12.99 4.69 -3.10
CA ASN A 23 -14.40 4.77 -2.70
C ASN A 23 -14.56 5.24 -1.24
N PRO A 24 -15.69 5.92 -0.92
CA PRO A 24 -16.00 6.36 0.44
C PRO A 24 -15.92 5.21 1.46
N GLY A 25 -15.34 5.49 2.63
CA GLY A 25 -15.18 4.53 3.72
C GLY A 25 -14.03 3.53 3.56
N SER A 26 -13.26 3.58 2.46
CA SER A 26 -12.07 2.74 2.30
C SER A 26 -10.84 3.35 2.95
N GLY A 27 -9.95 2.50 3.49
CA GLY A 27 -8.64 2.92 3.98
C GLY A 27 -7.77 3.51 2.86
N GLN A 28 -7.90 3.00 1.64
CA GLN A 28 -7.25 3.57 0.45
C GLN A 28 -7.58 5.05 0.28
N ARG A 29 -8.87 5.42 0.39
CA ARG A 29 -9.29 6.82 0.26
C ARG A 29 -8.64 7.71 1.33
N GLN A 30 -8.58 7.23 2.56
CA GLN A 30 -7.93 7.98 3.63
C GLN A 30 -6.45 8.19 3.33
N ASN A 31 -5.75 7.14 2.94
CA ASN A 31 -4.33 7.23 2.59
C ASN A 31 -4.07 8.19 1.41
N SER A 32 -4.97 8.20 0.42
CA SER A 32 -4.89 9.12 -0.72
C SER A 32 -5.08 10.57 -0.29
N ILE A 33 -6.05 10.83 0.58
CA ILE A 33 -6.32 12.18 1.14
C ILE A 33 -5.14 12.65 1.98
N ASP A 34 -4.58 11.77 2.82
CA ASP A 34 -3.43 12.10 3.65
C ASP A 34 -2.19 12.45 2.78
N ALA A 35 -1.95 11.67 1.72
CA ALA A 35 -0.86 11.95 0.76
C ALA A 35 -1.04 13.29 0.06
N LEU A 36 -2.24 13.57 -0.46
CA LEU A 36 -2.55 14.82 -1.14
C LEU A 36 -2.43 16.01 -0.19
N THR A 37 -2.97 15.90 1.03
CA THR A 37 -2.88 16.94 2.06
C THR A 37 -1.44 17.21 2.45
N ALA A 38 -0.63 16.17 2.65
CA ALA A 38 0.79 16.29 2.97
C ALA A 38 1.58 16.95 1.82
N ALA A 39 1.14 16.74 0.58
CA ALA A 39 1.71 17.41 -0.60
C ALA A 39 1.16 18.84 -0.82
N GLY A 40 0.28 19.36 0.04
CA GLY A 40 -0.33 20.68 -0.12
C GLY A 40 -1.37 20.75 -1.24
N ILE A 41 -2.05 19.64 -1.51
CA ILE A 41 -3.11 19.54 -2.54
C ILE A 41 -4.45 19.33 -1.85
N ASP A 42 -5.40 20.23 -2.08
CA ASP A 42 -6.78 20.02 -1.67
C ASP A 42 -7.52 19.19 -2.71
N TYR A 43 -7.83 17.94 -2.36
CA TYR A 43 -8.49 17.01 -3.27
C TYR A 43 -9.91 17.47 -3.71
N LYS A 44 -10.51 18.47 -3.05
CA LYS A 44 -11.83 18.99 -3.39
C LYS A 44 -11.79 20.10 -4.42
N THR A 45 -10.69 20.83 -4.51
CA THR A 45 -10.56 22.04 -5.33
C THR A 45 -9.45 21.95 -6.36
N ASP A 46 -8.36 21.24 -6.06
CA ASP A 46 -7.15 21.23 -6.88
C ASP A 46 -7.15 20.15 -7.97
N LEU A 47 -8.08 19.19 -7.90
CA LEU A 47 -8.20 18.10 -8.87
C LEU A 47 -9.67 17.64 -9.00
N THR A 48 -9.96 16.84 -10.02
CA THR A 48 -11.26 16.15 -10.14
C THR A 48 -11.13 14.78 -9.46
N ALA A 49 -11.67 14.71 -8.23
CA ALA A 49 -11.60 13.50 -7.42
C ALA A 49 -12.67 12.49 -7.82
N GLU A 50 -12.27 11.38 -8.41
CA GLU A 50 -13.12 10.23 -8.63
C GLU A 50 -13.13 9.30 -7.42
N SER A 51 -14.24 8.62 -7.19
CA SER A 51 -14.49 7.87 -5.96
C SER A 51 -14.97 6.44 -6.23
N VAL A 52 -14.33 5.78 -7.20
CA VAL A 52 -14.66 4.41 -7.59
C VAL A 52 -13.83 3.38 -6.83
N LYS A 53 -14.29 2.13 -6.84
CA LYS A 53 -13.54 1.02 -6.24
C LYS A 53 -12.23 0.78 -6.98
N ALA A 54 -11.23 0.28 -6.26
CA ALA A 54 -9.91 -0.01 -6.81
C ALA A 54 -9.95 -0.95 -8.04
N ALA A 55 -10.87 -1.91 -8.05
CA ALA A 55 -11.01 -2.86 -9.16
C ALA A 55 -11.48 -2.21 -10.48
N GLU A 56 -12.10 -1.05 -10.44
CA GLU A 56 -12.61 -0.34 -11.62
C GLU A 56 -11.56 0.62 -12.20
N ALA A 57 -10.58 1.03 -11.38
CA ALA A 57 -9.62 2.06 -11.74
C ALA A 57 -8.73 1.72 -12.96
N PRO A 58 -8.21 0.48 -13.13
CA PRO A 58 -7.42 0.12 -14.31
C PRO A 58 -8.17 0.33 -15.62
N GLY A 59 -9.42 -0.14 -15.71
CA GLY A 59 -10.26 0.04 -16.88
C GLY A 59 -10.53 1.52 -17.20
N LEU A 60 -10.88 2.31 -16.18
CA LEU A 60 -11.11 3.76 -16.35
C LEU A 60 -9.85 4.50 -16.80
N LEU A 61 -8.67 4.10 -16.33
CA LEU A 61 -7.40 4.66 -16.76
C LEU A 61 -7.12 4.31 -18.23
N GLN A 62 -7.29 3.06 -18.61
CA GLN A 62 -7.08 2.60 -19.98
C GLN A 62 -8.07 3.24 -20.97
N ASP A 63 -9.31 3.47 -20.56
CA ASP A 63 -10.33 4.16 -21.35
C ASP A 63 -10.13 5.69 -21.42
N GLY A 64 -9.13 6.25 -20.75
CA GLY A 64 -8.88 7.69 -20.71
C GLY A 64 -9.91 8.49 -19.91
N ARG A 65 -10.69 7.83 -19.05
CA ARG A 65 -11.69 8.48 -18.20
C ARG A 65 -11.10 9.09 -16.95
N ILE A 66 -9.99 8.54 -16.46
CA ILE A 66 -9.14 9.12 -15.41
C ILE A 66 -7.70 9.24 -15.90
N ASP A 67 -6.92 10.10 -15.25
CA ASP A 67 -5.52 10.36 -15.57
C ASP A 67 -4.58 9.62 -14.63
N ALA A 68 -5.03 9.37 -13.39
CA ALA A 68 -4.30 8.61 -12.38
C ALA A 68 -5.25 7.95 -11.37
N PHE A 69 -4.72 6.99 -10.63
CA PHE A 69 -5.39 6.44 -9.45
C PHE A 69 -4.40 6.13 -8.33
N PHE A 70 -4.84 6.32 -7.09
CA PHE A 70 -4.17 5.79 -5.91
C PHE A 70 -4.57 4.34 -5.68
N TYR A 71 -3.65 3.54 -5.13
CA TYR A 71 -3.97 2.21 -4.67
C TYR A 71 -3.07 1.81 -3.49
N THR A 72 -3.69 1.50 -2.36
CA THR A 72 -3.00 0.95 -1.19
C THR A 72 -3.14 -0.56 -1.19
N VAL A 73 -2.06 -1.26 -1.47
CA VAL A 73 -2.08 -2.71 -1.70
C VAL A 73 -0.69 -3.31 -1.49
N GLY A 74 -0.64 -4.60 -1.14
CA GLY A 74 0.61 -5.38 -1.18
C GLY A 74 1.03 -5.71 -2.62
N HIS A 75 2.33 -5.71 -2.88
CA HIS A 75 2.89 -6.00 -4.19
C HIS A 75 3.41 -7.45 -4.28
N PRO A 76 3.25 -8.13 -5.45
CA PRO A 76 2.58 -7.68 -6.68
C PRO A 76 1.04 -7.64 -6.56
N ALA A 77 0.41 -6.67 -7.24
CA ALA A 77 -1.03 -6.45 -7.25
C ALA A 77 -1.63 -6.64 -8.64
N GLY A 78 -2.74 -7.39 -8.73
CA GLY A 78 -3.42 -7.71 -9.99
C GLY A 78 -3.88 -6.45 -10.74
N ASN A 79 -4.51 -5.51 -10.04
CA ASN A 79 -5.00 -4.27 -10.64
C ASN A 79 -3.89 -3.40 -11.24
N ILE A 80 -2.70 -3.37 -10.62
CA ILE A 80 -1.56 -2.63 -11.17
C ILE A 80 -1.02 -3.36 -12.40
N LYS A 81 -0.93 -4.70 -12.37
CA LYS A 81 -0.56 -5.49 -13.55
C LYS A 81 -1.53 -5.25 -14.70
N GLU A 82 -2.83 -5.24 -14.44
CA GLU A 82 -3.86 -4.94 -15.43
C GLU A 82 -3.65 -3.55 -16.04
N ALA A 83 -3.49 -2.52 -15.21
CA ALA A 83 -3.25 -1.15 -15.67
C ALA A 83 -1.99 -1.05 -16.55
N THR A 84 -0.91 -1.75 -16.19
CA THR A 84 0.38 -1.69 -16.90
C THR A 84 0.41 -2.56 -18.16
N ALA A 85 -0.49 -3.52 -18.32
CA ALA A 85 -0.57 -4.40 -19.49
C ALA A 85 -1.43 -3.82 -20.62
N GLY A 86 -2.12 -2.70 -20.41
CA GLY A 86 -3.01 -2.11 -21.39
C GLY A 86 -2.28 -1.33 -22.51
N ALA A 87 -3.07 -0.87 -23.48
CA ALA A 87 -2.55 -0.11 -24.62
C ALA A 87 -2.09 1.30 -24.24
N ARG A 88 -2.80 1.96 -23.31
CA ARG A 88 -2.39 3.26 -22.78
C ARG A 88 -1.21 3.09 -21.84
N LYS A 89 -0.09 3.70 -22.16
CA LYS A 89 1.12 3.61 -21.36
C LYS A 89 0.96 4.27 -20.01
N VAL A 90 1.43 3.59 -18.96
CA VAL A 90 1.32 4.04 -17.58
C VAL A 90 2.65 3.97 -16.86
N ARG A 91 2.79 4.79 -15.82
CA ARG A 91 3.90 4.74 -14.87
C ARG A 91 3.39 4.68 -13.43
N ILE A 92 4.22 4.18 -12.54
CA ILE A 92 4.04 4.30 -11.10
C ILE A 92 4.74 5.60 -10.69
N VAL A 93 4.00 6.51 -10.08
CA VAL A 93 4.49 7.84 -9.70
C VAL A 93 5.01 7.80 -8.27
N PRO A 94 6.21 8.32 -7.99
CA PRO A 94 6.72 8.40 -6.62
C PRO A 94 5.84 9.29 -5.75
N ILE A 95 5.67 8.89 -4.50
CA ILE A 95 4.97 9.69 -3.48
C ILE A 95 5.99 10.01 -2.40
N THR A 96 6.71 11.12 -2.58
CA THR A 96 7.86 11.53 -1.77
C THR A 96 7.82 13.04 -1.51
N GLY A 97 8.75 13.50 -0.70
CA GLY A 97 8.96 14.92 -0.40
C GLY A 97 8.78 15.26 1.08
N PRO A 98 9.14 16.49 1.50
CA PRO A 98 9.18 16.87 2.93
C PRO A 98 7.84 16.72 3.64
N GLY A 99 6.72 16.98 2.95
CA GLY A 99 5.37 16.78 3.51
C GLY A 99 5.06 15.32 3.76
N ILE A 100 5.47 14.42 2.86
CA ILE A 100 5.31 12.97 3.00
C ILE A 100 6.24 12.45 4.10
N ASP A 101 7.48 12.92 4.18
CA ASP A 101 8.39 12.56 5.27
C ASP A 101 7.81 12.93 6.63
N LYS A 102 7.22 14.12 6.73
CA LYS A 102 6.54 14.57 7.95
C LYS A 102 5.31 13.71 8.25
N LEU A 103 4.47 13.39 7.26
CA LEU A 103 3.32 12.53 7.42
C LEU A 103 3.71 11.17 8.00
N VAL A 104 4.77 10.55 7.48
CA VAL A 104 5.28 9.26 7.97
C VAL A 104 5.85 9.38 9.39
N ALA A 105 6.57 10.45 9.68
CA ALA A 105 7.14 10.67 11.01
C ALA A 105 6.08 10.90 12.11
N ASP A 106 5.01 11.60 11.76
CA ASP A 106 3.94 11.96 12.71
C ASP A 106 2.94 10.80 12.94
N ASN A 107 2.93 9.78 12.07
CA ASN A 107 1.94 8.70 12.12
C ASN A 107 2.61 7.33 12.17
N PRO A 108 2.63 6.63 13.33
CA PRO A 108 3.38 5.38 13.52
C PRO A 108 2.86 4.19 12.68
N TYR A 109 1.68 4.31 12.09
CA TYR A 109 1.12 3.30 11.18
C TYR A 109 1.58 3.48 9.74
N TYR A 110 2.19 4.60 9.38
CA TYR A 110 2.83 4.79 8.08
C TYR A 110 4.31 4.40 8.13
N ALA A 111 4.82 3.91 7.02
CA ALA A 111 6.22 3.60 6.82
C ALA A 111 6.65 3.95 5.40
N LYS A 112 7.92 4.35 5.23
CA LYS A 112 8.52 4.43 3.90
C LYS A 112 8.50 3.06 3.25
N ALA A 113 8.24 3.04 1.95
CA ALA A 113 8.10 1.82 1.19
C ALA A 113 8.69 1.99 -0.22
N MET A 114 8.89 0.88 -0.89
CA MET A 114 9.36 0.81 -2.27
C MET A 114 8.42 -0.08 -3.08
N VAL A 115 8.06 0.33 -4.28
CA VAL A 115 7.35 -0.52 -5.24
C VAL A 115 8.37 -1.13 -6.19
N PRO A 116 8.65 -2.45 -6.10
CA PRO A 116 9.56 -3.10 -7.02
C PRO A 116 8.97 -3.13 -8.44
N ILE A 117 9.65 -2.44 -9.37
CA ILE A 117 9.16 -2.33 -10.74
C ILE A 117 9.21 -3.65 -11.51
N SER A 118 10.06 -4.56 -11.09
CA SER A 118 10.15 -5.92 -11.65
C SER A 118 8.83 -6.70 -11.59
N PHE A 119 7.91 -6.31 -10.71
CA PHE A 119 6.56 -6.89 -10.65
C PHE A 119 5.63 -6.36 -11.75
N TYR A 120 6.01 -5.26 -12.41
CA TYR A 120 5.18 -4.53 -13.38
C TYR A 120 5.96 -4.19 -14.64
N PRO A 121 6.39 -5.19 -15.43
CA PRO A 121 7.25 -4.98 -16.59
C PRO A 121 6.60 -4.16 -17.72
N GLY A 122 5.30 -3.92 -17.66
CA GLY A 122 4.58 -3.04 -18.59
C GLY A 122 4.53 -1.57 -18.16
N ALA A 123 5.04 -1.23 -16.99
CA ALA A 123 5.15 0.17 -16.55
C ALA A 123 6.34 0.87 -17.21
N GLU A 124 6.17 2.15 -17.53
CA GLU A 124 7.23 3.00 -18.14
C GLU A 124 8.16 3.58 -17.04
N ASN A 125 8.66 2.70 -16.16
CA ASN A 125 9.59 3.05 -15.10
C ASN A 125 10.88 2.25 -15.26
N ASP A 126 12.03 2.90 -15.08
CA ASP A 126 13.36 2.29 -15.22
C ASP A 126 13.93 1.77 -13.89
N ALA A 127 13.31 2.13 -12.75
CA ALA A 127 13.78 1.78 -11.41
C ALA A 127 12.60 1.61 -10.45
N ASP A 128 12.88 0.98 -9.32
CA ASP A 128 11.94 0.86 -8.20
C ASP A 128 11.48 2.23 -7.71
N VAL A 129 10.21 2.33 -7.29
CA VAL A 129 9.56 3.60 -7.02
C VAL A 129 9.38 3.82 -5.53
N GLU A 130 9.94 4.92 -5.02
CA GLU A 130 9.78 5.32 -3.63
C GLU A 130 8.35 5.78 -3.33
N THR A 131 7.82 5.35 -2.20
CA THR A 131 6.50 5.69 -1.71
C THR A 131 6.41 5.55 -0.20
N PHE A 132 5.22 5.66 0.34
CA PHE A 132 4.89 5.25 1.71
C PHE A 132 3.68 4.31 1.70
N GLY A 133 3.45 3.64 2.81
CA GLY A 133 2.31 2.73 2.94
C GLY A 133 2.00 2.41 4.39
N VAL A 134 0.99 1.56 4.58
CA VAL A 134 0.61 0.99 5.87
C VAL A 134 0.97 -0.49 5.87
N LYS A 135 1.45 -1.00 7.00
CA LYS A 135 1.63 -2.44 7.16
C LYS A 135 0.31 -3.08 7.58
N ALA A 136 -0.14 -4.07 6.81
CA ALA A 136 -1.28 -4.88 7.21
C ALA A 136 -0.95 -5.64 8.50
N THR A 137 -1.78 -5.47 9.53
CA THR A 137 -1.56 -6.06 10.84
C THR A 137 -2.71 -6.98 11.20
N PHE A 138 -2.40 -8.22 11.57
CA PHE A 138 -3.38 -9.12 12.14
C PHE A 138 -3.65 -8.74 13.59
N VAL A 139 -4.89 -8.39 13.91
CA VAL A 139 -5.29 -7.93 15.25
C VAL A 139 -6.40 -8.81 15.82
N THR A 140 -6.44 -8.90 17.14
CA THR A 140 -7.50 -9.57 17.86
C THR A 140 -7.83 -8.83 19.16
N SER A 141 -8.91 -9.22 19.84
CA SER A 141 -9.24 -8.67 21.15
C SER A 141 -8.25 -9.16 22.21
N ALA A 142 -7.84 -8.28 23.12
CA ALA A 142 -7.05 -8.65 24.29
C ALA A 142 -7.76 -9.67 25.22
N LYS A 143 -9.07 -9.91 25.02
CA LYS A 143 -9.85 -10.91 25.78
C LYS A 143 -9.74 -12.33 25.22
N VAL A 144 -9.12 -12.51 24.03
CA VAL A 144 -8.89 -13.85 23.49
C VAL A 144 -7.87 -14.57 24.39
N PRO A 145 -8.10 -15.85 24.76
CA PRO A 145 -7.17 -16.58 25.62
C PRO A 145 -5.74 -16.63 25.04
N GLU A 146 -4.74 -16.48 25.92
CA GLU A 146 -3.31 -16.47 25.55
C GLU A 146 -2.91 -17.69 24.73
N ASN A 147 -3.35 -18.88 25.14
CA ASN A 147 -3.03 -20.13 24.43
C ASN A 147 -3.59 -20.19 23.01
N VAL A 148 -4.72 -19.54 22.73
CA VAL A 148 -5.29 -19.48 21.38
C VAL A 148 -4.43 -18.60 20.48
N VAL A 149 -4.07 -17.38 20.94
CA VAL A 149 -3.22 -16.47 20.14
C VAL A 149 -1.81 -17.03 20.00
N TYR A 150 -1.27 -17.66 21.03
CA TYR A 150 -0.01 -18.39 20.95
C TYR A 150 -0.03 -19.46 19.85
N ALA A 151 -1.08 -20.30 19.82
CA ALA A 151 -1.20 -21.38 18.84
C ALA A 151 -1.29 -20.82 17.39
N ILE A 152 -2.09 -19.75 17.19
CA ILE A 152 -2.20 -19.09 15.85
C ILE A 152 -0.85 -18.53 15.43
N THR A 153 -0.18 -17.82 16.32
CA THR A 153 1.15 -17.22 16.01
C THR A 153 2.15 -18.31 15.70
N LYS A 154 2.21 -19.35 16.52
CA LYS A 154 3.10 -20.49 16.32
C LYS A 154 2.87 -21.15 14.95
N GLU A 155 1.63 -21.41 14.60
CA GLU A 155 1.27 -22.06 13.34
C GLU A 155 1.76 -21.25 12.12
N VAL A 156 1.58 -19.93 12.13
CA VAL A 156 2.05 -19.05 11.05
C VAL A 156 3.57 -19.06 10.93
N PHE A 157 4.29 -18.96 12.03
CA PHE A 157 5.76 -18.84 12.01
C PHE A 157 6.48 -20.19 11.83
N ASP A 158 5.91 -21.27 12.33
CA ASP A 158 6.49 -22.62 12.14
C ASP A 158 6.29 -23.10 10.70
N ASN A 159 5.16 -22.75 10.07
CA ASN A 159 4.85 -23.07 8.68
C ASN A 159 5.03 -21.84 7.75
N PHE A 160 6.05 -21.03 8.02
CA PHE A 160 6.25 -19.73 7.37
C PHE A 160 6.33 -19.80 5.84
N GLU A 161 7.02 -20.79 5.28
CA GLU A 161 7.14 -20.94 3.83
C GLU A 161 5.80 -21.34 3.17
N ASP A 162 4.95 -22.08 3.86
CA ASP A 162 3.60 -22.39 3.37
C ASP A 162 2.67 -21.18 3.52
N PHE A 163 2.81 -20.44 4.61
CA PHE A 163 2.10 -19.17 4.79
C PHE A 163 2.40 -18.18 3.65
N LYS A 164 3.65 -18.06 3.22
CA LYS A 164 4.03 -17.19 2.10
C LYS A 164 3.35 -17.56 0.77
N LYS A 165 2.99 -18.82 0.56
CA LYS A 165 2.30 -19.28 -0.66
C LYS A 165 0.83 -18.87 -0.71
N LEU A 166 0.23 -18.45 0.41
CA LEU A 166 -1.19 -18.11 0.48
C LEU A 166 -1.54 -16.83 -0.28
N HIS A 167 -0.57 -15.93 -0.48
CA HIS A 167 -0.82 -14.69 -1.22
C HIS A 167 0.45 -14.19 -1.93
N PRO A 168 0.36 -13.73 -3.20
CA PRO A 168 1.52 -13.26 -3.95
C PRO A 168 2.32 -12.14 -3.27
N ALA A 169 1.66 -11.23 -2.55
CA ALA A 169 2.31 -10.15 -1.82
C ALA A 169 3.16 -10.63 -0.63
N TYR A 170 3.04 -11.89 -0.21
CA TYR A 170 3.81 -12.43 0.91
C TYR A 170 5.23 -12.88 0.49
N VAL A 171 5.54 -12.87 -0.80
CA VAL A 171 6.87 -13.29 -1.30
C VAL A 171 8.03 -12.53 -0.66
N VAL A 172 7.81 -11.26 -0.31
CA VAL A 172 8.82 -10.38 0.30
C VAL A 172 8.90 -10.47 1.83
N LEU A 173 8.04 -11.29 2.47
CA LEU A 173 8.04 -11.43 3.91
C LEU A 173 9.26 -12.19 4.41
N THR A 174 9.76 -11.73 5.54
CA THR A 174 10.71 -12.44 6.41
C THR A 174 10.12 -12.48 7.81
N LYS A 175 10.53 -13.46 8.62
CA LYS A 175 10.06 -13.52 10.03
C LYS A 175 10.38 -12.24 10.80
N ALA A 176 11.49 -11.58 10.49
CA ALA A 176 11.90 -10.32 11.11
C ALA A 176 10.99 -9.16 10.72
N ASN A 177 10.76 -8.95 9.40
CA ASN A 177 9.96 -7.79 8.97
C ASN A 177 8.46 -7.91 9.29
N MET A 178 7.96 -9.11 9.61
CA MET A 178 6.60 -9.31 10.12
C MET A 178 6.40 -8.72 11.52
N LEU A 179 7.47 -8.42 12.26
CA LEU A 179 7.41 -7.80 13.59
C LEU A 179 7.57 -6.27 13.55
N GLU A 180 7.83 -5.70 12.39
CA GLU A 180 8.02 -4.27 12.23
C GLU A 180 6.69 -3.52 12.03
N GLY A 181 6.67 -2.22 12.39
CA GLY A 181 5.56 -1.31 12.11
C GLY A 181 4.28 -1.64 12.88
N GLN A 182 4.38 -2.32 14.00
CA GLN A 182 3.25 -2.62 14.87
C GLN A 182 2.82 -1.35 15.62
N SER A 183 1.57 -0.94 15.42
CA SER A 183 0.98 0.25 16.06
C SER A 183 0.05 -0.08 17.23
N ALA A 184 -0.24 -1.36 17.47
CA ALA A 184 -1.04 -1.85 18.60
C ALA A 184 -0.17 -2.67 19.58
N PRO A 185 -0.56 -2.75 20.87
CA PRO A 185 0.11 -3.62 21.82
C PRO A 185 0.10 -5.08 21.35
N ILE A 186 1.25 -5.75 21.51
CA ILE A 186 1.36 -7.16 21.17
C ILE A 186 0.56 -7.98 22.19
N HIS A 187 -0.26 -8.90 21.71
CA HIS A 187 -1.02 -9.81 22.55
C HIS A 187 -0.08 -10.77 23.30
N ALA A 188 -0.38 -11.06 24.58
CA ALA A 188 0.47 -11.90 25.45
C ALA A 188 0.84 -13.26 24.80
N GLY A 189 -0.11 -13.91 24.12
CA GLY A 189 0.14 -15.17 23.42
C GLY A 189 1.14 -15.04 22.25
N ALA A 190 1.06 -13.96 21.49
CA ALA A 190 2.02 -13.69 20.42
C ALA A 190 3.40 -13.34 20.99
N GLU A 191 3.46 -12.50 22.01
CA GLU A 191 4.71 -12.12 22.67
C GLU A 191 5.43 -13.33 23.25
N LYS A 192 4.71 -14.25 23.88
CA LYS A 192 5.26 -15.50 24.39
C LYS A 192 5.93 -16.31 23.32
N TYR A 193 5.25 -16.53 22.18
CA TYR A 193 5.87 -17.24 21.05
C TYR A 193 7.10 -16.52 20.52
N TYR A 194 7.06 -15.21 20.34
CA TYR A 194 8.21 -14.45 19.80
C TYR A 194 9.46 -14.59 20.69
N LYS A 195 9.28 -14.56 22.01
CA LYS A 195 10.37 -14.78 22.96
C LYS A 195 10.94 -16.20 22.87
N GLU A 196 10.07 -17.22 22.85
CA GLU A 196 10.48 -18.63 22.73
C GLU A 196 11.20 -18.92 21.41
N ALA A 197 10.78 -18.27 20.32
CA ALA A 197 11.37 -18.42 18.99
C ALA A 197 12.61 -17.53 18.75
N GLY A 198 13.02 -16.72 19.73
CA GLY A 198 14.17 -15.81 19.60
C GLY A 198 13.96 -14.68 18.59
N LEU A 199 12.70 -14.28 18.34
CA LEU A 199 12.33 -13.24 17.40
C LEU A 199 12.20 -11.85 18.07
N LYS A 200 12.19 -11.84 19.40
CA LYS A 200 12.08 -10.61 20.21
C LYS A 200 12.81 -10.79 21.56
#